data_e3ff1a2f22864fdffdc5a6beaf710544
#
_entry.id   e3ff1a2f22864fdffdc5a6beaf710544
#
_cell.length_a   1.000
_cell.length_b   1.000
_cell.length_c   1.000
_cell.angle_alpha   90.00
_cell.angle_beta   90.00
_cell.angle_gamma   90.00
#
_symmetry.space_group_name_H-M   'P 1'
#
loop_
_entity.id
_entity.type
_entity.pdbx_description
1 polymer ?
#
loop_
_entity_poly.entity_id
_entity_poly.type
_entity_poly.pdbx_seq_one_letter_code
_entity_poly.pdbx_strand_id
1 'polypeptide(L)'
;SPLEAGKFFQSVAARAPVTANRLSSVTNQMFEWGIQQGLIETNPFQRIKRPGGQELPKERILSDEEIRVFWKEGLNGRNPSTWIGLKLLLATAQRRGELVNAAWEDISFEERNWHIPQLNSKNKRSHDVPLSSVAITLLEQQKTLAKDSPFAFPSKNDLEKPMRPN
;
A
#
# COMPACT_ATOMS: atom_id res chain seq x y z
N SER A 1 28.48 20.23 -5.54
CA SER A 1 29.28 20.28 -4.28
C SER A 1 28.43 19.86 -3.08
N PRO A 2 29.03 19.42 -1.95
CA PRO A 2 28.27 19.11 -0.72
C PRO A 2 27.43 20.28 -0.20
N LEU A 3 27.86 21.53 -0.42
CA LEU A 3 27.10 22.70 -0.03
C LEU A 3 25.81 22.86 -0.84
N GLU A 4 25.87 22.66 -2.14
CA GLU A 4 24.69 22.70 -3.02
C GLU A 4 23.72 21.57 -2.70
N ALA A 5 24.24 20.36 -2.44
CA ALA A 5 23.47 19.25 -1.97
C ALA A 5 22.70 19.58 -0.68
N GLY A 6 23.38 20.21 0.30
CA GLY A 6 22.75 20.67 1.53
C GLY A 6 21.63 21.68 1.30
N LYS A 7 21.85 22.70 0.48
CA LYS A 7 20.83 23.73 0.14
C LYS A 7 19.62 23.10 -0.56
N PHE A 8 19.86 22.17 -1.50
CA PHE A 8 18.78 21.45 -2.16
C PHE A 8 17.90 20.71 -1.17
N PHE A 9 18.48 19.89 -0.28
CA PHE A 9 17.69 19.16 0.70
C PHE A 9 16.97 20.08 1.71
N GLN A 10 17.57 21.19 2.10
CA GLN A 10 16.91 22.19 2.95
C GLN A 10 15.65 22.78 2.27
N SER A 11 15.75 23.09 0.96
CA SER A 11 14.59 23.60 0.21
C SER A 11 13.45 22.59 0.12
N VAL A 12 13.76 21.30 -0.03
CA VAL A 12 12.74 20.24 -0.01
C VAL A 12 12.18 20.05 1.40
N ALA A 13 13.04 20.07 2.43
CA ALA A 13 12.65 19.86 3.81
C ALA A 13 11.70 20.95 4.32
N ALA A 14 11.86 22.19 3.87
CA ALA A 14 11.00 23.31 4.24
C ALA A 14 9.51 23.08 3.89
N ARG A 15 9.23 22.32 2.80
CA ARG A 15 7.86 22.03 2.36
C ARG A 15 7.42 20.59 2.63
N ALA A 16 8.34 19.63 2.65
CA ALA A 16 8.04 18.20 2.75
C ALA A 16 9.15 17.45 3.51
N PRO A 17 9.22 17.56 4.85
CA PRO A 17 10.31 17.01 5.65
C PRO A 17 10.54 15.51 5.46
N VAL A 18 9.45 14.72 5.50
CA VAL A 18 9.52 13.25 5.30
C VAL A 18 10.04 12.88 3.91
N THR A 19 9.61 13.63 2.88
CA THR A 19 10.08 13.43 1.50
C THR A 19 11.57 13.76 1.39
N ALA A 20 12.05 14.81 2.04
CA ALA A 20 13.46 15.17 2.08
C ALA A 20 14.32 14.05 2.70
N ASN A 21 13.86 13.44 3.78
CA ASN A 21 14.55 12.31 4.42
C ASN A 21 14.65 11.09 3.47
N ARG A 22 13.55 10.74 2.82
CA ARG A 22 13.52 9.62 1.86
C ARG A 22 14.39 9.88 0.65
N LEU A 23 14.29 11.09 0.10
CA LEU A 23 15.12 11.52 -1.03
C LEU A 23 16.61 11.46 -0.68
N SER A 24 17.00 11.95 0.50
CA SER A 24 18.38 11.84 1.01
C SER A 24 18.84 10.40 1.08
N SER A 25 18.01 9.48 1.58
CA SER A 25 18.34 8.06 1.67
C SER A 25 18.56 7.44 0.27
N VAL A 26 17.65 7.67 -0.66
CA VAL A 26 17.74 7.12 -2.03
C VAL A 26 18.95 7.72 -2.77
N THR A 27 19.18 9.03 -2.64
CA THR A 27 20.33 9.68 -3.28
C THR A 27 21.65 9.14 -2.73
N ASN A 28 21.76 8.96 -1.41
CA ASN A 28 22.94 8.33 -0.81
C ASN A 28 23.18 6.92 -1.39
N GLN A 29 22.15 6.07 -1.45
CA GLN A 29 22.27 4.72 -2.00
C GLN A 29 22.72 4.74 -3.47
N MET A 30 22.17 5.64 -4.27
CA MET A 30 22.55 5.80 -5.68
C MET A 30 24.04 6.18 -5.84
N PHE A 31 24.51 7.12 -5.04
CA PHE A 31 25.92 7.54 -5.11
C PHE A 31 26.87 6.48 -4.56
N GLU A 32 26.52 5.79 -3.48
CA GLU A 32 27.29 4.65 -2.96
C GLU A 32 27.39 3.52 -4.00
N TRP A 33 26.28 3.22 -4.70
CA TRP A 33 26.30 2.28 -5.82
C TRP A 33 27.24 2.76 -6.94
N GLY A 34 27.22 4.06 -7.31
CA GLY A 34 28.11 4.63 -8.31
C GLY A 34 29.59 4.50 -7.94
N ILE A 35 29.94 4.65 -6.66
CA ILE A 35 31.31 4.41 -6.15
C ILE A 35 31.67 2.94 -6.30
N GLN A 36 30.78 2.02 -5.91
CA GLN A 36 31.01 0.57 -6.04
C GLN A 36 31.22 0.12 -7.49
N GLN A 37 30.59 0.81 -8.45
CA GLN A 37 30.77 0.56 -9.88
C GLN A 37 31.99 1.28 -10.48
N GLY A 38 32.74 2.05 -9.70
CA GLY A 38 33.88 2.84 -10.20
C GLY A 38 33.48 4.02 -11.10
N LEU A 39 32.20 4.42 -11.11
CA LEU A 39 31.69 5.52 -11.94
C LEU A 39 32.02 6.91 -11.37
N ILE A 40 32.14 6.98 -10.04
CA ILE A 40 32.45 8.20 -9.30
C ILE A 40 33.35 7.86 -8.11
N GLU A 41 34.12 8.83 -7.64
CA GLU A 41 35.09 8.63 -6.55
C GLU A 41 34.52 9.00 -5.18
N THR A 42 33.56 9.92 -5.14
CA THR A 42 33.05 10.46 -3.87
C THR A 42 31.55 10.66 -3.88
N ASN A 43 30.94 10.53 -2.69
CA ASN A 43 29.52 10.79 -2.48
C ASN A 43 29.33 12.16 -1.81
N PRO A 44 28.86 13.21 -2.51
CA PRO A 44 28.63 14.52 -1.94
C PRO A 44 27.49 14.57 -0.91
N PHE A 45 26.65 13.51 -0.83
CA PHE A 45 25.49 13.41 0.05
C PHE A 45 25.76 12.61 1.34
N GLN A 46 26.93 11.99 1.46
CA GLN A 46 27.26 11.05 2.55
C GLN A 46 27.02 11.62 3.96
N ARG A 47 27.24 12.93 4.15
CA ARG A 47 27.09 13.61 5.45
C ARG A 47 25.70 14.18 5.70
N ILE A 48 24.81 14.14 4.71
CA ILE A 48 23.47 14.69 4.83
C ILE A 48 22.55 13.59 5.36
N LYS A 49 22.33 13.64 6.68
CA LYS A 49 21.45 12.70 7.38
C LYS A 49 20.18 13.41 7.83
N ARG A 50 19.02 12.84 7.45
CA ARG A 50 17.69 13.31 7.87
C ARG A 50 17.50 14.83 7.74
N PRO A 51 17.60 15.40 6.53
CA PRO A 51 17.46 16.83 6.32
C PRO A 51 16.11 17.39 6.75
N GLY A 52 15.07 16.56 6.81
CA GLY A 52 13.75 16.88 7.33
C GLY A 52 13.58 16.67 8.84
N GLY A 53 14.67 16.34 9.57
CA GLY A 53 14.62 16.10 11.01
C GLY A 53 14.06 14.72 11.38
N GLN A 54 13.69 14.58 12.67
CA GLN A 54 13.11 13.35 13.21
C GLN A 54 11.67 13.18 12.73
N GLU A 55 11.34 12.00 12.22
CA GLU A 55 9.97 11.64 11.87
C GLU A 55 9.25 11.12 13.12
N LEU A 56 8.18 11.78 13.52
CA LEU A 56 7.31 11.31 14.58
C LEU A 56 6.22 10.41 13.99
N PRO A 57 5.88 9.28 14.64
CA PRO A 57 4.75 8.45 14.24
C PRO A 57 3.46 9.29 14.23
N LYS A 58 2.59 9.01 13.28
CA LYS A 58 1.24 9.59 13.30
C LYS A 58 0.39 8.75 14.23
N GLU A 59 -0.09 9.36 15.30
CA GLU A 59 -0.93 8.71 16.31
C GLU A 59 -2.43 8.70 15.94
N ARG A 60 -2.80 9.42 14.87
CA ARG A 60 -4.19 9.51 14.45
C ARG A 60 -4.71 8.16 13.97
N ILE A 61 -5.73 7.66 14.65
CA ILE A 61 -6.55 6.51 14.26
C ILE A 61 -7.97 7.00 13.98
N LEU A 62 -8.77 6.20 13.27
CA LEU A 62 -10.19 6.49 13.09
C LEU A 62 -10.91 6.30 14.42
N SER A 63 -11.78 7.25 14.79
CA SER A 63 -12.70 7.08 15.91
C SER A 63 -13.83 6.12 15.54
N ASP A 64 -14.53 5.60 16.56
CA ASP A 64 -15.70 4.74 16.34
C ASP A 64 -16.79 5.44 15.52
N GLU A 65 -16.97 6.75 15.71
CA GLU A 65 -17.92 7.54 14.92
C GLU A 65 -17.47 7.68 13.46
N GLU A 66 -16.21 7.96 13.21
CA GLU A 66 -15.65 7.99 11.85
C GLU A 66 -15.80 6.63 11.15
N ILE A 67 -15.62 5.52 11.88
CA ILE A 67 -15.85 4.16 11.36
C ILE A 67 -17.32 3.96 11.03
N ARG A 68 -18.26 4.41 11.89
CA ARG A 68 -19.70 4.31 11.62
C ARG A 68 -20.12 5.10 10.41
N VAL A 69 -19.66 6.35 10.29
CA VAL A 69 -19.92 7.19 9.12
C VAL A 69 -19.35 6.53 7.86
N PHE A 70 -18.08 6.15 7.90
CA PHE A 70 -17.44 5.40 6.82
C PHE A 70 -18.23 4.16 6.42
N TRP A 71 -18.79 3.40 7.37
CA TRP A 71 -19.52 2.17 7.08
C TRP A 71 -20.90 2.41 6.45
N LYS A 72 -21.62 3.44 6.89
CA LYS A 72 -22.99 3.75 6.47
C LYS A 72 -23.05 4.55 5.18
N GLU A 73 -22.32 5.65 5.10
CA GLU A 73 -22.54 6.65 4.07
C GLU A 73 -21.88 6.31 2.73
N GLY A 74 -20.88 5.47 2.75
CA GLY A 74 -20.13 5.16 1.55
C GLY A 74 -19.31 6.35 1.06
N LEU A 75 -18.66 6.15 -0.07
CA LEU A 75 -17.98 7.21 -0.79
C LEU A 75 -18.90 7.65 -1.94
N ASN A 76 -19.74 8.66 -1.72
CA ASN A 76 -20.63 9.21 -2.71
C ASN A 76 -19.92 9.41 -4.06
N GLY A 77 -20.49 8.83 -5.15
CA GLY A 77 -19.93 8.91 -6.50
C GLY A 77 -18.72 8.01 -6.79
N ARG A 78 -18.31 7.14 -5.88
CA ARG A 78 -17.22 6.18 -6.11
C ARG A 78 -17.72 4.83 -6.61
N ASN A 79 -16.82 4.11 -7.32
CA ASN A 79 -17.09 2.76 -7.80
C ASN A 79 -17.44 1.83 -6.61
N PRO A 80 -18.57 1.08 -6.67
CA PRO A 80 -18.98 0.15 -5.60
C PRO A 80 -17.89 -0.84 -5.20
N SER A 81 -17.14 -1.38 -6.15
CA SER A 81 -16.02 -2.30 -5.89
C SER A 81 -14.92 -1.65 -5.04
N THR A 82 -14.60 -0.38 -5.27
CA THR A 82 -13.64 0.36 -4.42
C THR A 82 -14.12 0.47 -2.98
N TRP A 83 -15.42 0.72 -2.81
CA TRP A 83 -16.04 0.83 -1.51
C TRP A 83 -16.02 -0.50 -0.74
N ILE A 84 -16.40 -1.57 -1.41
CA ILE A 84 -16.33 -2.93 -0.85
C ILE A 84 -14.90 -3.26 -0.45
N GLY A 85 -13.92 -2.95 -1.32
CA GLY A 85 -12.51 -3.17 -1.02
C GLY A 85 -12.03 -2.45 0.23
N LEU A 86 -12.41 -1.18 0.41
CA LEU A 86 -12.05 -0.42 1.62
C LEU A 86 -12.70 -1.00 2.90
N LYS A 87 -13.96 -1.45 2.82
CA LYS A 87 -14.62 -2.14 3.94
C LYS A 87 -13.94 -3.48 4.26
N LEU A 88 -13.54 -4.24 3.23
CA LEU A 88 -12.80 -5.48 3.42
C LEU A 88 -11.45 -5.25 4.09
N LEU A 89 -10.70 -4.21 3.69
CA LEU A 89 -9.46 -3.84 4.36
C LEU A 89 -9.65 -3.53 5.84
N LEU A 90 -10.74 -2.84 6.18
CA LEU A 90 -11.08 -2.56 7.58
C LEU A 90 -11.49 -3.83 8.33
N ALA A 91 -12.31 -4.70 7.71
CA ALA A 91 -12.83 -5.91 8.33
C ALA A 91 -11.79 -7.03 8.50
N THR A 92 -10.77 -7.09 7.63
CA THR A 92 -9.77 -8.16 7.63
C THR A 92 -8.39 -7.70 8.09
N ALA A 93 -8.16 -6.39 8.19
CA ALA A 93 -6.86 -5.78 8.49
C ALA A 93 -5.73 -6.20 7.53
N GLN A 94 -6.08 -6.66 6.31
CA GLN A 94 -5.09 -7.08 5.33
C GLN A 94 -4.48 -5.89 4.59
N ARG A 95 -3.34 -6.12 3.95
CA ARG A 95 -2.70 -5.08 3.16
C ARG A 95 -3.43 -4.88 1.84
N ARG A 96 -3.45 -3.62 1.36
CA ARG A 96 -4.05 -3.28 0.06
C ARG A 96 -3.52 -4.16 -1.09
N GLY A 97 -2.21 -4.44 -1.10
CA GLY A 97 -1.60 -5.28 -2.14
C GLY A 97 -2.12 -6.72 -2.12
N GLU A 98 -2.38 -7.28 -0.94
CA GLU A 98 -2.94 -8.61 -0.76
C GLU A 98 -4.39 -8.63 -1.27
N LEU A 99 -5.19 -7.64 -0.89
CA LEU A 99 -6.60 -7.56 -1.32
C LEU A 99 -6.75 -7.41 -2.85
N VAL A 100 -5.99 -6.54 -3.50
CA VAL A 100 -6.15 -6.32 -4.94
C VAL A 100 -5.69 -7.52 -5.77
N ASN A 101 -4.82 -8.37 -5.24
CA ASN A 101 -4.37 -9.61 -5.88
C ASN A 101 -5.18 -10.84 -5.43
N ALA A 102 -6.25 -10.67 -4.66
CA ALA A 102 -7.08 -11.78 -4.21
C ALA A 102 -7.72 -12.52 -5.40
N ALA A 103 -7.41 -13.78 -5.55
CA ALA A 103 -8.04 -14.67 -6.52
C ALA A 103 -9.21 -15.43 -5.84
N TRP A 104 -10.27 -15.74 -6.58
CA TRP A 104 -11.39 -16.48 -6.03
C TRP A 104 -11.04 -17.90 -5.62
N GLU A 105 -10.05 -18.51 -6.28
CA GLU A 105 -9.53 -19.85 -5.92
C GLU A 105 -8.89 -19.89 -4.53
N ASP A 106 -8.40 -18.75 -4.04
CA ASP A 106 -7.79 -18.60 -2.73
C ASP A 106 -8.83 -18.36 -1.61
N ILE A 107 -10.12 -18.19 -1.96
CA ILE A 107 -11.19 -17.82 -1.02
C ILE A 107 -12.20 -18.97 -0.88
N SER A 108 -12.20 -19.61 0.28
CA SER A 108 -13.21 -20.60 0.66
C SER A 108 -14.34 -19.95 1.46
N PHE A 109 -15.54 -19.87 0.86
CA PHE A 109 -16.74 -19.38 1.54
C PHE A 109 -17.25 -20.40 2.56
N GLU A 110 -17.10 -21.70 2.28
CA GLU A 110 -17.53 -22.80 3.15
C GLU A 110 -16.67 -22.84 4.43
N GLU A 111 -15.34 -22.84 4.26
CA GLU A 111 -14.39 -22.83 5.38
C GLU A 111 -14.23 -21.45 6.03
N ARG A 112 -14.83 -20.41 5.41
CA ARG A 112 -14.72 -19.01 5.84
C ARG A 112 -13.26 -18.58 5.99
N ASN A 113 -12.46 -18.91 5.01
CA ASN A 113 -11.02 -18.65 5.00
C ASN A 113 -10.59 -18.03 3.68
N TRP A 114 -9.64 -17.11 3.75
CA TRP A 114 -8.94 -16.57 2.61
C TRP A 114 -7.45 -16.87 2.76
N HIS A 115 -6.94 -17.76 1.92
CA HIS A 115 -5.52 -18.08 1.84
C HIS A 115 -4.79 -16.99 1.05
N ILE A 116 -3.77 -16.38 1.64
CA ILE A 116 -2.91 -15.43 0.94
C ILE A 116 -1.61 -16.13 0.56
N PRO A 117 -1.38 -16.41 -0.74
CA PRO A 117 -0.17 -17.07 -1.21
C PRO A 117 1.09 -16.25 -0.92
N GLN A 118 2.22 -16.94 -0.79
CA GLN A 118 3.53 -16.32 -0.55
C GLN A 118 3.87 -15.22 -1.57
N LEU A 119 3.50 -15.41 -2.84
CA LEU A 119 3.76 -14.44 -3.92
C LEU A 119 3.01 -13.12 -3.73
N ASN A 120 1.83 -13.16 -3.12
CA ASN A 120 0.98 -11.99 -2.87
C ASN A 120 1.31 -11.33 -1.53
N SER A 121 2.05 -12.01 -0.65
CA SER A 121 2.40 -11.49 0.67
C SER A 121 3.69 -10.67 0.66
N LYS A 122 3.68 -9.48 1.26
CA LYS A 122 4.85 -8.59 1.38
C LYS A 122 6.03 -9.27 2.09
N ASN A 123 5.75 -10.15 3.04
CA ASN A 123 6.76 -10.83 3.84
C ASN A 123 7.22 -12.16 3.22
N LYS A 124 6.76 -12.48 2.00
CA LYS A 124 7.04 -13.73 1.30
C LYS A 124 6.71 -14.98 2.14
N ARG A 125 5.65 -14.92 2.93
CA ARG A 125 5.08 -16.03 3.70
C ARG A 125 3.60 -16.10 3.43
N SER A 126 3.10 -17.29 3.10
CA SER A 126 1.66 -17.53 3.02
C SER A 126 1.02 -17.45 4.41
N HIS A 127 -0.23 -17.05 4.47
CA HIS A 127 -1.02 -17.06 5.69
C HIS A 127 -2.50 -17.11 5.37
N ASP A 128 -3.28 -17.54 6.36
CA ASP A 128 -4.73 -17.67 6.27
C ASP A 128 -5.41 -16.55 7.05
N VAL A 129 -6.48 -16.02 6.46
CA VAL A 129 -7.29 -14.95 7.03
C VAL A 129 -8.69 -15.47 7.30
N PRO A 130 -9.08 -15.65 8.57
CA PRO A 130 -10.45 -16.04 8.91
C PRO A 130 -11.45 -14.95 8.47
N LEU A 131 -12.50 -15.35 7.76
CA LEU A 131 -13.50 -14.43 7.27
C LEU A 131 -14.72 -14.34 8.21
N SER A 132 -14.91 -13.14 8.75
CA SER A 132 -16.13 -12.83 9.51
C SER A 132 -17.37 -12.87 8.61
N SER A 133 -18.58 -12.95 9.20
CA SER A 133 -19.83 -12.89 8.41
C SER A 133 -19.93 -11.62 7.57
N VAL A 134 -19.41 -10.51 8.10
CA VAL A 134 -19.34 -9.23 7.38
C VAL A 134 -18.42 -9.32 6.17
N ALA A 135 -17.23 -9.92 6.32
CA ALA A 135 -16.29 -10.09 5.21
C ALA A 135 -16.87 -11.01 4.12
N ILE A 136 -17.54 -12.08 4.50
CA ILE A 136 -18.25 -12.99 3.57
C ILE A 136 -19.28 -12.21 2.76
N THR A 137 -20.20 -11.48 3.42
CA THR A 137 -21.24 -10.69 2.72
C THR A 137 -20.63 -9.68 1.74
N LEU A 138 -19.52 -9.03 2.12
CA LEU A 138 -18.80 -8.09 1.23
C LEU A 138 -18.17 -8.80 0.03
N LEU A 139 -17.59 -9.98 0.23
CA LEU A 139 -17.03 -10.79 -0.86
C LEU A 139 -18.10 -11.32 -1.82
N GLU A 140 -19.27 -11.73 -1.32
CA GLU A 140 -20.42 -12.12 -2.14
C GLU A 140 -20.90 -10.96 -3.02
N GLN A 141 -21.05 -9.75 -2.44
CA GLN A 141 -21.35 -8.54 -3.21
C GLN A 141 -20.28 -8.26 -4.26
N GLN A 142 -19.01 -8.39 -3.90
CA GLN A 142 -17.91 -8.16 -4.82
C GLN A 142 -17.90 -9.20 -5.95
N LYS A 143 -18.27 -10.44 -5.70
CA LYS A 143 -18.34 -11.49 -6.70
C LYS A 143 -19.32 -11.16 -7.83
N THR A 144 -20.45 -10.56 -7.50
CA THR A 144 -21.41 -10.08 -8.53
C THR A 144 -20.87 -8.94 -9.38
N LEU A 145 -20.00 -8.09 -8.81
CA LEU A 145 -19.37 -6.97 -9.53
C LEU A 145 -18.14 -7.40 -10.34
N ALA A 146 -17.43 -8.43 -9.90
CA ALA A 146 -16.23 -8.95 -10.57
C ALA A 146 -16.57 -9.76 -11.82
N LYS A 147 -17.84 -10.14 -12.01
CA LYS A 147 -18.32 -10.97 -13.14
C LYS A 147 -17.54 -12.31 -13.19
N ASP A 148 -17.06 -12.68 -14.40
CA ASP A 148 -16.36 -13.94 -14.65
C ASP A 148 -14.83 -13.84 -14.44
N SER A 149 -14.35 -12.75 -13.83
CA SER A 149 -12.93 -12.59 -13.53
C SER A 149 -12.45 -13.61 -12.50
N PRO A 150 -11.24 -14.19 -12.66
CA PRO A 150 -10.62 -15.02 -11.63
C PRO A 150 -10.22 -14.23 -10.37
N PHE A 151 -10.16 -12.89 -10.46
CA PHE A 151 -9.77 -12.02 -9.35
C PHE A 151 -10.97 -11.34 -8.70
N ALA A 152 -10.91 -11.18 -7.39
CA ALA A 152 -11.94 -10.45 -6.65
C ALA A 152 -11.99 -8.96 -7.04
N PHE A 153 -10.85 -8.37 -7.35
CA PHE A 153 -10.74 -6.97 -7.77
C PHE A 153 -10.04 -6.88 -9.14
N PRO A 154 -10.76 -7.14 -10.23
CA PRO A 154 -10.18 -7.12 -11.56
C PRO A 154 -9.80 -5.71 -12.04
N SER A 155 -8.85 -5.66 -12.96
CA SER A 155 -8.54 -4.45 -13.71
C SER A 155 -9.73 -4.03 -14.58
N LYS A 156 -9.97 -2.74 -14.70
CA LYS A 156 -11.04 -2.21 -15.58
C LYS A 156 -10.81 -2.52 -17.06
N ASN A 157 -9.55 -2.68 -17.45
CA ASN A 157 -9.16 -2.84 -18.85
C ASN A 157 -8.90 -4.31 -19.24
N ASP A 158 -8.78 -5.20 -18.26
CA ASP A 158 -8.43 -6.61 -18.48
C ASP A 158 -8.92 -7.44 -17.29
N LEU A 159 -10.00 -8.18 -17.47
CA LEU A 159 -10.61 -8.98 -16.39
C LEU A 159 -9.74 -10.16 -15.94
N GLU A 160 -8.80 -10.59 -16.81
CA GLU A 160 -7.84 -11.65 -16.49
C GLU A 160 -6.67 -11.17 -15.64
N LYS A 161 -6.66 -9.90 -15.25
CA LYS A 161 -5.63 -9.31 -14.41
C LYS A 161 -6.22 -8.61 -13.20
N PRO A 162 -5.52 -8.66 -12.05
CA PRO A 162 -5.94 -7.92 -10.88
C PRO A 162 -5.80 -6.40 -11.10
N MET A 163 -6.53 -5.64 -10.32
CA MET A 163 -6.40 -4.18 -10.26
C MET A 163 -4.95 -3.81 -9.89
N ARG A 164 -4.35 -2.88 -10.64
CA ARG A 164 -3.02 -2.37 -10.29
C ARG A 164 -3.11 -1.52 -9.01
N PRO A 165 -2.32 -1.78 -8.00
CA PRO A 165 -2.18 -0.86 -6.88
C PRO A 165 -1.43 0.39 -7.38
N ASN A 166 -2.12 1.53 -7.44
CA ASN A 166 -1.47 2.82 -7.70
C ASN A 166 -0.64 3.26 -6.51
#